data_3c126e2c40d54151d03f5e0ebbf6b748
#
_entry.id   3c126e2c40d54151d03f5e0ebbf6b748
#
_cell.length_a   1.000
_cell.length_b   1.000
_cell.length_c   1.000
_cell.angle_alpha   90.00
_cell.angle_beta   90.00
_cell.angle_gamma   90.00
#
_symmetry.space_group_name_H-M   'P 1'
#
loop_
_entity.id
_entity.type
_entity.pdbx_description
1 polymer ?
#
loop_
_entity_poly.entity_id
_entity_poly.type
_entity_poly.pdbx_seq_one_letter_code
_entity_poly.pdbx_strand_id
1 'polypeptide(L)'
;MFASRSSRRRGAVLGAVVAVTALALSACSTDSSSNVPGGNDAAEVSDVQAMLAGAPVADDALFTPGSTMEKIRDRGTLLVGEALDAPLLSQQDPTNPDDVSGFDAYLAQLLSVYIFGEPRVEIVPPASETREALLQNGTVDVVFNTYTITEERAEQISFAGPYFSSGLAVAVKADNDDITGIDDLGGKTVIVGANTPAVLAVPEEQPTAELVDFATDPQAVQALLQGRGDAYVQDYTLLASNAAANSDLKVVGQPFTAEPYGIGLGLGDTEFKDFINNWLLEIQ
;
A
#
# COMPACT_ATOMS: atom_id res chain seq x y z
N MET A 1 65.42 -11.71 23.69
CA MET A 1 66.19 -11.44 24.93
C MET A 1 65.18 -11.13 26.02
N PHE A 2 65.24 -11.92 27.11
CA PHE A 2 64.57 -11.80 28.42
C PHE A 2 63.03 -11.78 28.43
N ALA A 3 62.31 -12.83 28.76
CA ALA A 3 62.25 -13.75 29.93
C ALA A 3 61.94 -13.04 31.24
N SER A 4 60.80 -13.41 31.86
CA SER A 4 60.70 -14.02 33.18
C SER A 4 59.38 -13.74 33.90
N ARG A 5 58.56 -14.79 34.09
CA ARG A 5 58.18 -15.52 35.33
C ARG A 5 57.20 -14.77 36.25
N SER A 6 56.02 -15.28 36.35
CA SER A 6 55.46 -16.30 37.27
C SER A 6 55.30 -15.86 38.74
N SER A 7 54.09 -15.92 39.28
CA SER A 7 53.89 -16.68 40.54
C SER A 7 52.39 -16.92 40.80
N ARG A 8 52.13 -18.19 41.06
CA ARG A 8 50.90 -18.74 41.61
C ARG A 8 50.81 -18.41 43.12
N ARG A 9 49.62 -18.11 43.62
CA ARG A 9 49.23 -18.59 44.97
C ARG A 9 47.78 -19.09 44.99
N ARG A 10 47.67 -20.32 45.45
CA ARG A 10 46.43 -21.03 45.82
C ARG A 10 46.02 -20.54 47.21
N GLY A 11 44.71 -20.50 47.45
CA GLY A 11 44.13 -20.44 48.79
C GLY A 11 42.67 -20.92 48.69
N ALA A 12 42.48 -22.03 49.38
CA ALA A 12 41.21 -22.80 49.38
C ALA A 12 40.40 -22.48 50.67
N VAL A 13 39.08 -22.79 50.58
CA VAL A 13 38.18 -23.35 51.61
C VAL A 13 37.41 -22.36 52.49
N LEU A 14 36.13 -22.32 52.49
CA LEU A 14 35.13 -22.97 53.32
C LEU A 14 33.72 -22.44 53.00
N GLY A 15 32.76 -23.33 53.01
CA GLY A 15 31.37 -23.11 52.70
C GLY A 15 30.56 -22.55 53.89
N ALA A 16 29.41 -22.03 53.54
CA ALA A 16 28.26 -21.98 54.42
C ALA A 16 26.97 -22.03 53.59
N VAL A 17 26.24 -23.11 53.79
CA VAL A 17 24.85 -23.30 53.34
C VAL A 17 23.96 -22.46 54.25
N VAL A 18 23.19 -21.55 53.65
CA VAL A 18 22.02 -20.96 54.34
C VAL A 18 20.84 -21.09 53.43
N ALA A 19 19.93 -21.97 53.78
CA ALA A 19 18.58 -22.07 53.27
C ALA A 19 17.77 -20.86 53.73
N VAL A 20 17.16 -20.11 52.82
CA VAL A 20 16.12 -19.13 53.16
C VAL A 20 14.91 -19.36 52.27
N THR A 21 13.84 -19.59 52.95
CA THR A 21 12.46 -19.86 52.57
C THR A 21 11.87 -18.82 51.64
N ALA A 22 11.16 -19.31 50.63
CA ALA A 22 10.32 -18.53 49.72
C ALA A 22 9.18 -17.86 50.44
N LEU A 23 9.06 -16.52 50.31
CA LEU A 23 7.82 -15.77 50.50
C LEU A 23 7.35 -15.25 49.16
N ALA A 24 6.24 -15.80 48.67
CA ALA A 24 5.51 -15.29 47.52
C ALA A 24 4.84 -13.99 47.94
N LEU A 25 5.29 -12.85 47.39
CA LEU A 25 4.57 -11.60 47.34
C LEU A 25 4.04 -11.42 45.91
N SER A 26 2.73 -11.67 45.75
CA SER A 26 1.98 -11.24 44.58
C SER A 26 1.86 -9.69 44.61
N ALA A 27 2.71 -9.06 43.79
CA ALA A 27 2.54 -7.64 43.47
C ALA A 27 1.71 -7.56 42.17
N CYS A 28 0.46 -7.07 42.30
CA CYS A 28 -0.28 -6.55 41.14
C CYS A 28 0.45 -5.30 40.65
N SER A 29 1.20 -5.44 39.57
CA SER A 29 1.65 -4.31 38.77
C SER A 29 0.54 -3.98 37.79
N THR A 30 -0.13 -2.85 37.97
CA THR A 30 -0.90 -2.18 36.94
C THR A 30 0.09 -1.70 35.92
N ASP A 31 0.24 -2.49 34.84
CA ASP A 31 0.98 -2.08 33.66
C ASP A 31 0.21 -1.00 32.93
N SER A 32 0.68 0.23 33.11
CA SER A 32 0.35 1.32 32.19
C SER A 32 1.18 1.08 30.94
N SER A 33 0.66 0.29 30.01
CA SER A 33 1.25 0.18 28.67
C SER A 33 1.10 1.52 27.98
N SER A 34 2.20 2.27 27.95
CA SER A 34 2.42 3.32 26.97
C SER A 34 2.34 2.70 25.57
N ASN A 35 1.29 3.02 24.83
CA ASN A 35 1.20 2.72 23.40
C ASN A 35 2.37 3.39 22.68
N VAL A 36 3.41 2.63 22.41
CA VAL A 36 4.41 2.94 21.39
C VAL A 36 3.85 2.34 20.09
N PRO A 37 3.66 3.10 18.99
CA PRO A 37 3.31 2.54 17.71
C PRO A 37 4.53 1.74 17.20
N GLY A 38 4.48 0.43 17.24
CA GLY A 38 5.56 -0.46 16.87
C GLY A 38 5.45 -1.89 17.44
N GLY A 39 4.27 -2.32 17.84
CA GLY A 39 4.08 -3.58 18.54
C GLY A 39 3.01 -4.54 18.01
N ASN A 40 2.51 -4.37 16.78
CA ASN A 40 1.43 -5.20 16.22
C ASN A 40 1.84 -6.06 15.01
N ASP A 41 3.08 -5.97 14.52
CA ASP A 41 3.48 -6.62 13.27
C ASP A 41 3.20 -8.15 13.27
N ALA A 42 3.44 -8.83 14.41
CA ALA A 42 3.19 -10.27 14.51
C ALA A 42 1.70 -10.65 14.54
N ALA A 43 0.84 -9.79 15.11
CA ALA A 43 -0.61 -10.01 15.12
C ALA A 43 -1.22 -9.70 13.74
N GLU A 44 -0.79 -8.65 13.09
CA GLU A 44 -1.22 -8.28 11.74
C GLU A 44 -0.82 -9.34 10.72
N VAL A 45 0.43 -9.82 10.74
CA VAL A 45 0.90 -10.93 9.89
C VAL A 45 0.06 -12.20 10.13
N SER A 46 -0.30 -12.50 11.38
CA SER A 46 -1.14 -13.67 11.68
C SER A 46 -2.55 -13.54 11.13
N ASP A 47 -3.12 -12.35 11.17
CA ASP A 47 -4.47 -12.07 10.68
C ASP A 47 -4.54 -12.11 9.15
N VAL A 48 -3.54 -11.55 8.46
CA VAL A 48 -3.41 -11.65 7.00
C VAL A 48 -3.22 -13.09 6.55
N GLN A 49 -2.38 -13.88 7.22
CA GLN A 49 -2.20 -15.29 6.91
C GLN A 49 -3.49 -16.10 7.12
N ALA A 50 -4.24 -15.80 8.18
CA ALA A 50 -5.53 -16.44 8.42
C ALA A 50 -6.57 -16.07 7.34
N MET A 51 -6.59 -14.81 6.91
CA MET A 51 -7.44 -14.31 5.83
C MET A 51 -7.11 -15.03 4.51
N LEU A 52 -5.84 -15.11 4.12
CA LEU A 52 -5.41 -15.79 2.90
C LEU A 52 -5.71 -17.29 2.93
N ALA A 53 -5.50 -17.95 4.08
CA ALA A 53 -5.79 -19.38 4.25
C ALA A 53 -7.29 -19.71 4.23
N GLY A 54 -8.15 -18.75 4.58
CA GLY A 54 -9.61 -18.89 4.54
C GLY A 54 -10.26 -18.39 3.24
N ALA A 55 -9.48 -17.84 2.30
CA ALA A 55 -9.99 -17.26 1.08
C ALA A 55 -10.56 -18.31 0.12
N PRO A 56 -11.58 -17.95 -0.70
CA PRO A 56 -12.14 -18.86 -1.70
C PRO A 56 -11.10 -19.21 -2.77
N VAL A 57 -11.27 -20.39 -3.37
CA VAL A 57 -10.48 -20.89 -4.51
C VAL A 57 -11.44 -21.19 -5.66
N ALA A 58 -11.11 -20.71 -6.85
CA ALA A 58 -11.93 -20.89 -8.04
C ALA A 58 -12.08 -22.37 -8.43
N ASP A 59 -13.30 -22.75 -8.88
CA ASP A 59 -13.53 -24.06 -9.46
C ASP A 59 -12.75 -24.22 -10.77
N ASP A 60 -12.19 -25.42 -11.00
CA ASP A 60 -11.44 -25.74 -12.22
C ASP A 60 -12.23 -25.46 -13.52
N ALA A 61 -13.53 -25.54 -13.48
CA ALA A 61 -14.41 -25.27 -14.62
C ALA A 61 -14.38 -23.81 -15.10
N LEU A 62 -13.89 -22.87 -14.26
CA LEU A 62 -13.75 -21.45 -14.61
C LEU A 62 -12.50 -21.17 -15.45
N PHE A 63 -11.58 -22.13 -15.56
CA PHE A 63 -10.37 -22.00 -16.36
C PHE A 63 -10.57 -22.57 -17.75
N THR A 64 -11.34 -21.85 -18.57
CA THR A 64 -11.69 -22.31 -19.93
C THR A 64 -10.45 -22.35 -20.85
N PRO A 65 -10.34 -23.34 -21.76
CA PRO A 65 -9.19 -23.44 -22.65
C PRO A 65 -8.98 -22.20 -23.51
N GLY A 66 -7.77 -21.66 -23.44
CA GLY A 66 -7.33 -20.46 -24.18
C GLY A 66 -7.65 -19.13 -23.46
N SER A 67 -8.35 -19.17 -22.32
CA SER A 67 -8.66 -17.97 -21.51
C SER A 67 -7.41 -17.34 -20.90
N THR A 68 -7.56 -16.10 -20.44
CA THR A 68 -6.51 -15.41 -19.66
C THR A 68 -6.27 -16.12 -18.34
N MET A 69 -7.32 -16.61 -17.66
CA MET A 69 -7.20 -17.35 -16.42
C MET A 69 -6.39 -18.63 -16.57
N GLU A 70 -6.62 -19.40 -17.66
CA GLU A 70 -5.80 -20.59 -17.96
C GLU A 70 -4.33 -20.21 -18.18
N LYS A 71 -4.04 -19.16 -18.97
CA LYS A 71 -2.68 -18.71 -19.22
C LYS A 71 -1.95 -18.27 -17.96
N ILE A 72 -2.64 -17.56 -17.05
CA ILE A 72 -2.09 -17.15 -15.76
C ILE A 72 -1.78 -18.40 -14.92
N ARG A 73 -2.73 -19.34 -14.83
CA ARG A 73 -2.57 -20.59 -14.09
C ARG A 73 -1.41 -21.44 -14.62
N ASP A 74 -1.29 -21.57 -15.94
CA ASP A 74 -0.22 -22.35 -16.60
C ASP A 74 1.16 -21.70 -16.38
N ARG A 75 1.22 -20.37 -16.34
CA ARG A 75 2.44 -19.63 -16.00
C ARG A 75 2.84 -19.83 -14.55
N GLY A 76 1.88 -20.03 -13.65
CA GLY A 76 2.09 -20.29 -12.22
C GLY A 76 2.29 -19.05 -11.35
N THR A 77 2.07 -17.83 -11.88
CA THR A 77 2.13 -16.56 -11.14
C THR A 77 1.17 -15.54 -11.73
N LEU A 78 0.64 -14.65 -10.89
CA LEU A 78 -0.13 -13.47 -11.27
C LEU A 78 0.80 -12.27 -11.37
N LEU A 79 0.87 -11.63 -12.55
CA LEU A 79 1.66 -10.41 -12.78
C LEU A 79 0.80 -9.19 -12.43
N VAL A 80 1.23 -8.42 -11.46
CA VAL A 80 0.45 -7.31 -10.90
C VAL A 80 1.19 -5.98 -11.05
N GLY A 81 0.53 -5.01 -11.67
CA GLY A 81 0.97 -3.62 -11.66
C GLY A 81 0.55 -2.98 -10.33
N GLU A 82 1.51 -2.69 -9.45
CA GLU A 82 1.24 -2.19 -8.12
C GLU A 82 2.41 -1.33 -7.61
N ALA A 83 2.10 -0.25 -6.89
CA ALA A 83 3.12 0.57 -6.24
C ALA A 83 3.83 -0.22 -5.13
N LEU A 84 5.06 0.15 -4.81
CA LEU A 84 5.84 -0.44 -3.71
C LEU A 84 6.17 0.60 -2.62
N ASP A 85 5.60 1.78 -2.71
CA ASP A 85 5.94 2.97 -1.94
C ASP A 85 4.71 3.76 -1.45
N ALA A 86 3.55 3.11 -1.40
CA ALA A 86 2.29 3.67 -0.93
C ALA A 86 1.93 3.10 0.45
N PRO A 87 2.20 3.84 1.57
CA PRO A 87 1.94 3.35 2.92
C PRO A 87 0.50 2.87 3.10
N LEU A 88 0.25 1.79 3.83
CA LEU A 88 -1.06 1.16 4.10
C LEU A 88 -1.80 0.62 2.86
N LEU A 89 -1.38 0.95 1.66
CA LEU A 89 -2.01 0.54 0.40
C LEU A 89 -1.20 -0.54 -0.31
N SER A 90 0.06 -0.25 -0.61
CA SER A 90 1.04 -1.21 -1.13
C SER A 90 2.44 -0.71 -0.81
N GLN A 91 3.02 -1.26 0.24
CA GLN A 91 4.32 -0.86 0.76
C GLN A 91 5.24 -2.06 0.84
N GLN A 92 6.38 -1.98 0.14
CA GLN A 92 7.46 -2.96 0.26
C GLN A 92 8.22 -2.74 1.57
N ASP A 93 8.50 -3.83 2.30
CA ASP A 93 9.38 -3.76 3.47
C ASP A 93 10.82 -3.46 3.02
N PRO A 94 11.45 -2.39 3.54
CA PRO A 94 12.82 -2.02 3.14
C PRO A 94 13.88 -3.06 3.56
N THR A 95 13.54 -3.96 4.49
CA THR A 95 14.44 -5.01 5.00
C THR A 95 14.18 -6.38 4.36
N ASN A 96 13.00 -6.59 3.80
CA ASN A 96 12.59 -7.81 3.12
C ASN A 96 11.83 -7.47 1.82
N PRO A 97 12.51 -7.35 0.68
CA PRO A 97 11.88 -6.97 -0.59
C PRO A 97 10.77 -7.91 -1.10
N ASP A 98 10.70 -9.13 -0.59
CA ASP A 98 9.65 -10.09 -0.93
C ASP A 98 8.36 -9.86 -0.12
N ASP A 99 8.40 -8.97 0.88
CA ASP A 99 7.26 -8.63 1.73
C ASP A 99 6.65 -7.30 1.28
N VAL A 100 5.46 -7.38 0.72
CA VAL A 100 4.65 -6.22 0.32
C VAL A 100 3.32 -6.30 1.04
N SER A 101 3.00 -5.26 1.78
CA SER A 101 1.83 -5.18 2.65
C SER A 101 0.95 -3.98 2.31
N GLY A 102 -0.33 -4.07 2.67
CA GLY A 102 -1.32 -3.03 2.49
C GLY A 102 -2.56 -3.50 1.76
N PHE A 103 -3.55 -2.64 1.65
CA PHE A 103 -4.89 -3.00 1.18
C PHE A 103 -4.88 -3.53 -0.27
N ASP A 104 -4.26 -2.82 -1.21
CA ASP A 104 -4.17 -3.25 -2.61
C ASP A 104 -3.32 -4.53 -2.73
N ALA A 105 -2.18 -4.61 -2.00
CA ALA A 105 -1.32 -5.77 -1.99
C ALA A 105 -2.03 -7.03 -1.48
N TYR A 106 -2.84 -6.91 -0.44
CA TYR A 106 -3.62 -8.04 0.08
C TYR A 106 -4.74 -8.46 -0.88
N LEU A 107 -5.38 -7.52 -1.57
CA LEU A 107 -6.35 -7.86 -2.62
C LEU A 107 -5.69 -8.61 -3.79
N ALA A 108 -4.51 -8.19 -4.23
CA ALA A 108 -3.77 -8.90 -5.26
C ALA A 108 -3.40 -10.32 -4.82
N GLN A 109 -2.96 -10.50 -3.56
CA GLN A 109 -2.70 -11.82 -2.98
C GLN A 109 -3.97 -12.68 -2.89
N LEU A 110 -5.12 -12.12 -2.49
CA LEU A 110 -6.40 -12.82 -2.44
C LEU A 110 -6.87 -13.27 -3.83
N LEU A 111 -6.72 -12.43 -4.87
CA LEU A 111 -7.00 -12.86 -6.25
C LEU A 111 -6.06 -13.98 -6.69
N SER A 112 -4.80 -13.92 -6.29
CA SER A 112 -3.85 -14.99 -6.56
C SER A 112 -4.23 -16.30 -5.86
N VAL A 113 -4.68 -16.24 -4.59
CA VAL A 113 -5.22 -17.41 -3.88
C VAL A 113 -6.45 -17.97 -4.61
N TYR A 114 -7.33 -17.11 -5.12
CA TYR A 114 -8.49 -17.55 -5.90
C TYR A 114 -8.08 -18.35 -7.13
N ILE A 115 -6.98 -17.97 -7.81
CA ILE A 115 -6.48 -18.64 -9.01
C ILE A 115 -5.69 -19.93 -8.69
N PHE A 116 -4.83 -19.91 -7.64
CA PHE A 116 -3.82 -20.94 -7.40
C PHE A 116 -4.04 -21.75 -6.11
N GLY A 117 -4.92 -21.31 -5.19
CA GLY A 117 -5.04 -21.87 -3.85
C GLY A 117 -3.95 -21.40 -2.88
N GLU A 118 -3.01 -20.58 -3.32
CA GLU A 118 -1.93 -19.97 -2.52
C GLU A 118 -1.47 -18.64 -3.14
N PRO A 119 -0.86 -17.72 -2.38
CA PRO A 119 -0.33 -16.48 -2.93
C PRO A 119 0.84 -16.75 -3.89
N ARG A 120 0.72 -16.31 -5.14
CA ARG A 120 1.74 -16.36 -6.19
C ARG A 120 1.70 -15.10 -7.03
N VAL A 121 2.17 -14.00 -6.46
CA VAL A 121 2.16 -12.66 -7.08
C VAL A 121 3.58 -12.25 -7.46
N GLU A 122 3.73 -11.68 -8.64
CA GLU A 122 4.92 -10.97 -9.07
C GLU A 122 4.53 -9.52 -9.37
N ILE A 123 5.13 -8.56 -8.66
CA ILE A 123 4.79 -7.14 -8.75
C ILE A 123 5.71 -6.43 -9.73
N VAL A 124 5.11 -5.68 -10.64
CA VAL A 124 5.79 -4.75 -11.57
C VAL A 124 5.35 -3.34 -11.20
N PRO A 125 6.18 -2.53 -10.52
CA PRO A 125 5.77 -1.20 -10.08
C PRO A 125 5.67 -0.22 -11.24
N PRO A 126 4.45 0.30 -11.56
CA PRO A 126 4.26 1.27 -12.61
C PRO A 126 4.44 2.70 -12.09
N ALA A 127 4.90 3.61 -12.94
CA ALA A 127 4.54 5.01 -12.80
C ALA A 127 3.05 5.20 -13.15
N SER A 128 2.41 6.23 -12.62
CA SER A 128 0.98 6.47 -12.87
C SER A 128 0.63 6.57 -14.36
N GLU A 129 1.53 7.07 -15.18
CA GLU A 129 1.37 7.25 -16.63
C GLU A 129 1.64 5.99 -17.47
N THR A 130 2.11 4.89 -16.86
CA THR A 130 2.50 3.67 -17.61
C THR A 130 1.54 2.50 -17.39
N ARG A 131 0.55 2.62 -16.50
CA ARG A 131 -0.38 1.54 -16.12
C ARG A 131 -1.13 0.97 -17.31
N GLU A 132 -1.72 1.83 -18.14
CA GLU A 132 -2.45 1.43 -19.35
C GLU A 132 -1.54 0.65 -20.32
N ALA A 133 -0.33 1.16 -20.54
CA ALA A 133 0.63 0.53 -21.46
C ALA A 133 1.08 -0.86 -20.98
N LEU A 134 1.27 -1.05 -19.67
CA LEU A 134 1.64 -2.35 -19.10
C LEU A 134 0.55 -3.41 -19.30
N LEU A 135 -0.73 -3.01 -19.15
CA LEU A 135 -1.88 -3.88 -19.45
C LEU A 135 -2.02 -4.17 -20.94
N GLN A 136 -1.90 -3.14 -21.79
CA GLN A 136 -2.04 -3.28 -23.25
C GLN A 136 -0.99 -4.19 -23.88
N ASN A 137 0.23 -4.18 -23.37
CA ASN A 137 1.33 -5.00 -23.89
C ASN A 137 1.48 -6.37 -23.20
N GLY A 138 0.64 -6.63 -22.16
CA GLY A 138 0.66 -7.88 -21.40
C GLY A 138 1.87 -8.06 -20.48
N THR A 139 2.53 -6.96 -20.08
CA THR A 139 3.58 -7.00 -19.05
C THR A 139 2.99 -7.35 -17.68
N VAL A 140 1.76 -6.93 -17.43
CA VAL A 140 0.99 -7.30 -16.24
C VAL A 140 -0.38 -7.84 -16.67
N ASP A 141 -0.95 -8.71 -15.83
CA ASP A 141 -2.30 -9.25 -16.03
C ASP A 141 -3.36 -8.32 -15.49
N VAL A 142 -3.07 -7.72 -14.34
CA VAL A 142 -3.95 -6.80 -13.61
C VAL A 142 -3.17 -5.63 -13.03
N VAL A 143 -3.88 -4.54 -12.73
CA VAL A 143 -3.35 -3.40 -11.98
C VAL A 143 -4.22 -3.16 -10.75
N PHE A 144 -3.61 -3.26 -9.56
CA PHE A 144 -4.10 -2.78 -8.27
C PHE A 144 -3.23 -1.60 -7.86
N ASN A 145 -3.73 -0.40 -7.92
CA ASN A 145 -2.89 0.78 -7.62
C ASN A 145 -3.76 2.03 -7.40
N THR A 146 -4.69 1.98 -6.43
CA THR A 146 -5.67 3.06 -6.22
C THR A 146 -6.24 3.56 -7.55
N TYR A 147 -6.62 2.60 -8.42
CA TYR A 147 -6.78 2.87 -9.85
C TYR A 147 -8.20 3.35 -10.16
N THR A 148 -8.40 4.66 -10.14
CA THR A 148 -9.69 5.28 -10.43
C THR A 148 -10.22 4.88 -11.81
N ILE A 149 -11.45 4.39 -11.85
CA ILE A 149 -12.21 4.13 -13.07
C ILE A 149 -12.62 5.48 -13.68
N THR A 150 -12.10 5.80 -14.87
CA THR A 150 -12.52 6.96 -15.66
C THR A 150 -12.97 6.54 -17.06
N GLU A 151 -13.79 7.35 -17.73
CA GLU A 151 -14.22 7.07 -19.10
C GLU A 151 -13.02 6.99 -20.04
N GLU A 152 -12.07 7.92 -19.92
CA GLU A 152 -10.85 7.96 -20.73
C GLU A 152 -10.02 6.67 -20.61
N ARG A 153 -9.85 6.17 -19.38
CA ARG A 153 -9.13 4.91 -19.14
C ARG A 153 -9.91 3.70 -19.66
N ALA A 154 -11.23 3.72 -19.51
CA ALA A 154 -12.10 2.64 -19.98
C ALA A 154 -12.13 2.50 -21.51
N GLU A 155 -11.71 3.51 -22.27
CA GLU A 155 -11.46 3.40 -23.71
C GLU A 155 -10.19 2.65 -24.04
N GLN A 156 -9.24 2.55 -23.12
CA GLN A 156 -7.91 1.99 -23.34
C GLN A 156 -7.70 0.62 -22.68
N ILE A 157 -8.39 0.36 -21.57
CA ILE A 157 -8.31 -0.87 -20.77
C ILE A 157 -9.70 -1.26 -20.27
N SER A 158 -9.85 -2.45 -19.72
CA SER A 158 -11.07 -2.84 -18.98
C SER A 158 -10.85 -2.70 -17.47
N PHE A 159 -11.96 -2.52 -16.73
CA PHE A 159 -11.96 -2.53 -15.27
C PHE A 159 -12.94 -3.58 -14.74
N ALA A 160 -12.53 -4.31 -13.71
CA ALA A 160 -13.41 -5.04 -12.80
C ALA A 160 -13.65 -4.21 -11.53
N GLY A 161 -14.71 -4.47 -10.81
CA GLY A 161 -15.14 -3.72 -9.62
C GLY A 161 -16.24 -2.69 -9.91
N PRO A 162 -16.35 -1.59 -9.14
CA PRO A 162 -15.32 -1.07 -8.21
C PRO A 162 -15.19 -1.89 -6.92
N TYR A 163 -13.99 -1.90 -6.34
CA TYR A 163 -13.71 -2.56 -5.06
C TYR A 163 -13.60 -1.58 -3.89
N PHE A 164 -13.41 -0.30 -4.17
CA PHE A 164 -13.30 0.77 -3.18
C PHE A 164 -13.85 2.08 -3.76
N SER A 165 -14.07 3.09 -2.92
CA SER A 165 -14.44 4.45 -3.35
C SER A 165 -13.70 5.47 -2.50
N SER A 166 -13.01 6.39 -3.15
CA SER A 166 -12.29 7.50 -2.56
C SER A 166 -12.74 8.84 -3.20
N GLY A 167 -11.89 9.84 -3.17
CA GLY A 167 -12.10 11.14 -3.82
C GLY A 167 -10.81 11.95 -3.82
N LEU A 168 -10.68 12.95 -4.66
CA LEU A 168 -9.56 13.89 -4.63
C LEU A 168 -9.64 14.79 -3.41
N ALA A 169 -8.51 15.01 -2.75
CA ALA A 169 -8.36 15.88 -1.60
C ALA A 169 -7.08 16.71 -1.69
N VAL A 170 -6.89 17.59 -0.73
CA VAL A 170 -5.76 18.52 -0.66
C VAL A 170 -4.87 18.14 0.51
N ALA A 171 -3.58 17.99 0.28
CA ALA A 171 -2.56 17.92 1.33
C ALA A 171 -1.66 19.15 1.28
N VAL A 172 -1.24 19.58 2.45
CA VAL A 172 -0.31 20.69 2.64
C VAL A 172 0.73 20.32 3.68
N LYS A 173 1.77 21.14 3.81
CA LYS A 173 2.71 20.99 4.93
C LYS A 173 1.96 21.23 6.25
N ALA A 174 2.37 20.54 7.31
CA ALA A 174 1.70 20.58 8.61
C ALA A 174 1.61 21.99 9.21
N ASP A 175 2.57 22.86 8.89
CA ASP A 175 2.64 24.26 9.35
C ASP A 175 1.87 25.27 8.45
N ASN A 176 1.26 24.81 7.36
CA ASN A 176 0.46 25.66 6.47
C ASN A 176 -0.98 25.76 7.02
N ASP A 177 -1.39 26.94 7.44
CA ASP A 177 -2.76 27.23 7.91
C ASP A 177 -3.54 28.15 6.93
N ASP A 178 -2.93 28.53 5.81
CA ASP A 178 -3.54 29.42 4.81
C ASP A 178 -4.44 28.66 3.81
N ILE A 179 -4.18 27.37 3.60
CA ILE A 179 -4.94 26.50 2.70
C ILE A 179 -5.75 25.53 3.54
N THR A 180 -7.07 25.58 3.40
CA THR A 180 -8.02 24.73 4.15
C THR A 180 -8.80 23.76 3.28
N GLY A 181 -8.64 23.84 1.94
CA GLY A 181 -9.28 22.99 0.96
C GLY A 181 -9.07 23.45 -0.47
N ILE A 182 -9.83 22.85 -1.39
CA ILE A 182 -9.74 23.13 -2.83
C ILE A 182 -10.03 24.62 -3.17
N ASP A 183 -10.91 25.28 -2.40
CA ASP A 183 -11.32 26.67 -2.64
C ASP A 183 -10.16 27.68 -2.49
N ASP A 184 -9.11 27.34 -1.76
CA ASP A 184 -7.98 28.21 -1.48
C ASP A 184 -6.84 28.07 -2.50
N LEU A 185 -6.98 27.22 -3.52
CA LEU A 185 -5.90 26.92 -4.47
C LEU A 185 -5.80 27.89 -5.64
N GLY A 186 -6.72 28.87 -5.76
CA GLY A 186 -6.65 29.90 -6.79
C GLY A 186 -5.33 30.69 -6.75
N GLY A 187 -4.57 30.71 -7.85
CA GLY A 187 -3.28 31.39 -7.96
C GLY A 187 -2.14 30.72 -7.20
N LYS A 188 -2.34 29.50 -6.70
CA LYS A 188 -1.32 28.69 -6.02
C LYS A 188 -0.61 27.75 -6.98
N THR A 189 0.61 27.35 -6.64
CA THR A 189 1.29 26.24 -7.32
C THR A 189 0.84 24.93 -6.71
N VAL A 190 0.11 24.13 -7.49
CA VAL A 190 -0.50 22.87 -7.06
C VAL A 190 0.25 21.69 -7.66
N ILE A 191 0.77 20.84 -6.80
CA ILE A 191 1.39 19.57 -7.18
C ILE A 191 0.28 18.56 -7.47
N VAL A 192 0.43 17.79 -8.53
CA VAL A 192 -0.46 16.66 -8.90
C VAL A 192 0.35 15.44 -9.33
N GLY A 193 -0.23 14.26 -9.30
CA GLY A 193 0.35 13.08 -9.94
C GLY A 193 0.08 13.12 -11.45
N ALA A 194 1.10 12.83 -12.26
CA ALA A 194 0.95 12.70 -13.71
C ALA A 194 -0.07 11.60 -14.04
N ASN A 195 -0.91 11.82 -15.06
CA ASN A 195 -1.97 10.89 -15.48
C ASN A 195 -2.92 10.45 -14.34
N THR A 196 -3.25 11.40 -13.43
CA THR A 196 -4.27 11.22 -12.40
C THR A 196 -5.47 12.11 -12.65
N PRO A 197 -6.66 11.82 -12.09
CA PRO A 197 -7.83 12.69 -12.23
C PRO A 197 -7.59 14.12 -11.75
N ALA A 198 -6.65 14.36 -10.83
CA ALA A 198 -6.33 15.70 -10.32
C ALA A 198 -5.88 16.69 -11.41
N VAL A 199 -5.24 16.18 -12.49
CA VAL A 199 -4.77 17.01 -13.63
C VAL A 199 -5.93 17.74 -14.31
N LEU A 200 -7.12 17.14 -14.35
CA LEU A 200 -8.32 17.74 -14.93
C LEU A 200 -9.17 18.44 -13.88
N ALA A 201 -9.35 17.82 -12.71
CA ALA A 201 -10.26 18.32 -11.68
C ALA A 201 -9.78 19.65 -11.06
N VAL A 202 -8.46 19.83 -10.85
CA VAL A 202 -7.95 21.07 -10.24
C VAL A 202 -8.23 22.29 -11.12
N PRO A 203 -7.95 22.30 -12.44
CA PRO A 203 -8.30 23.46 -13.30
C PRO A 203 -9.80 23.71 -13.45
N GLU A 204 -10.64 22.68 -13.31
CA GLU A 204 -12.10 22.83 -13.32
C GLU A 204 -12.58 23.59 -12.08
N GLU A 205 -12.07 23.24 -10.90
CA GLU A 205 -12.43 23.87 -9.62
C GLU A 205 -11.69 25.21 -9.42
N GLN A 206 -10.42 25.27 -9.80
CA GLN A 206 -9.53 26.42 -9.61
C GLN A 206 -8.78 26.79 -10.89
N PRO A 207 -9.43 27.50 -11.83
CA PRO A 207 -8.86 27.82 -13.15
C PRO A 207 -7.57 28.65 -13.14
N THR A 208 -7.24 29.28 -12.01
CA THR A 208 -6.03 30.11 -11.84
C THR A 208 -4.89 29.38 -11.12
N ALA A 209 -5.09 28.12 -10.70
CA ALA A 209 -4.05 27.31 -10.12
C ALA A 209 -3.00 26.94 -11.18
N GLU A 210 -1.72 26.95 -10.78
CA GLU A 210 -0.60 26.53 -11.63
C GLU A 210 -0.23 25.09 -11.27
N LEU A 211 -0.35 24.15 -12.23
CA LEU A 211 -0.04 22.75 -11.98
C LEU A 211 1.42 22.43 -12.20
N VAL A 212 1.97 21.59 -11.32
CA VAL A 212 3.26 20.92 -11.47
C VAL A 212 3.06 19.42 -11.21
N ASP A 213 3.29 18.58 -12.22
CA ASP A 213 3.08 17.14 -12.15
C ASP A 213 4.36 16.36 -11.82
N PHE A 214 4.16 15.21 -11.14
CA PHE A 214 5.22 14.25 -10.82
C PHE A 214 4.77 12.83 -11.17
N ALA A 215 5.73 12.02 -11.61
CA ALA A 215 5.46 10.65 -12.06
C ALA A 215 5.10 9.69 -10.93
N THR A 216 5.61 9.93 -9.70
CA THR A 216 5.36 9.07 -8.54
C THR A 216 4.94 9.88 -7.32
N ASP A 217 4.17 9.25 -6.43
CA ASP A 217 3.69 9.87 -5.20
C ASP A 217 4.83 10.34 -4.27
N PRO A 218 5.90 9.55 -4.01
CA PRO A 218 7.03 10.04 -3.21
C PRO A 218 7.72 11.28 -3.78
N GLN A 219 7.79 11.41 -5.11
CA GLN A 219 8.36 12.62 -5.73
C GLN A 219 7.46 13.84 -5.46
N ALA A 220 6.15 13.68 -5.57
CA ALA A 220 5.18 14.74 -5.29
C ALA A 220 5.22 15.17 -3.82
N VAL A 221 5.21 14.21 -2.88
CA VAL A 221 5.36 14.46 -1.45
C VAL A 221 6.66 15.21 -1.14
N GLN A 222 7.80 14.76 -1.67
CA GLN A 222 9.07 15.44 -1.47
C GLN A 222 9.09 16.85 -2.06
N ALA A 223 8.45 17.06 -3.22
CA ALA A 223 8.34 18.39 -3.83
C ALA A 223 7.53 19.34 -2.95
N LEU A 224 6.42 18.88 -2.35
CA LEU A 224 5.64 19.66 -1.39
C LEU A 224 6.45 20.04 -0.15
N LEU A 225 7.15 19.08 0.46
CA LEU A 225 7.98 19.31 1.63
C LEU A 225 9.13 20.29 1.37
N GLN A 226 9.68 20.27 0.15
CA GLN A 226 10.73 21.21 -0.29
C GLN A 226 10.19 22.59 -0.71
N GLY A 227 8.86 22.81 -0.66
CA GLY A 227 8.22 24.07 -1.03
C GLY A 227 8.21 24.36 -2.53
N ARG A 228 8.25 23.30 -3.38
CA ARG A 228 8.12 23.43 -4.84
C ARG A 228 6.67 23.62 -5.31
N GLY A 229 5.71 23.50 -4.40
CA GLY A 229 4.30 23.81 -4.54
C GLY A 229 3.71 24.15 -3.19
N ASP A 230 2.54 24.81 -3.22
CA ASP A 230 1.81 25.25 -2.03
C ASP A 230 0.95 24.12 -1.45
N ALA A 231 0.44 23.24 -2.32
CA ALA A 231 -0.42 22.11 -1.99
C ALA A 231 -0.16 20.92 -2.92
N TYR A 232 -0.55 19.72 -2.48
CA TYR A 232 -0.59 18.51 -3.28
C TYR A 232 -2.01 17.99 -3.35
N VAL A 233 -2.57 17.88 -4.56
CA VAL A 233 -3.90 17.31 -4.82
C VAL A 233 -3.74 15.91 -5.38
N GLN A 234 -4.32 14.95 -4.67
CA GLN A 234 -4.27 13.54 -5.01
C GLN A 234 -5.46 12.83 -4.35
N ASP A 235 -5.59 11.56 -4.61
CA ASP A 235 -6.55 10.68 -3.94
C ASP A 235 -6.43 10.76 -2.41
N TYR A 236 -7.59 10.89 -1.74
CA TYR A 236 -7.67 11.07 -0.28
C TYR A 236 -7.02 9.93 0.48
N THR A 237 -7.26 8.68 0.05
CA THR A 237 -6.73 7.51 0.76
C THR A 237 -5.20 7.51 0.73
N LEU A 238 -4.60 7.83 -0.43
CA LEU A 238 -3.16 7.96 -0.57
C LEU A 238 -2.60 9.14 0.25
N LEU A 239 -3.25 10.30 0.20
CA LEU A 239 -2.83 11.46 1.01
C LEU A 239 -2.94 11.18 2.52
N ALA A 240 -4.01 10.52 2.96
CA ALA A 240 -4.21 10.16 4.35
C ALA A 240 -3.16 9.17 4.84
N SER A 241 -2.79 8.18 4.02
CA SER A 241 -1.73 7.22 4.32
C SER A 241 -0.36 7.90 4.43
N ASN A 242 -0.05 8.82 3.51
CA ASN A 242 1.17 9.62 3.56
C ASN A 242 1.23 10.51 4.81
N ALA A 243 0.13 11.16 5.17
CA ALA A 243 0.07 12.00 6.37
C ALA A 243 0.17 11.16 7.66
N ALA A 244 -0.35 9.94 7.68
CA ALA A 244 -0.17 9.01 8.79
C ALA A 244 1.30 8.57 8.96
N ALA A 245 2.02 8.41 7.84
CA ALA A 245 3.44 8.03 7.83
C ALA A 245 4.40 9.22 8.02
N ASN A 246 3.93 10.47 7.79
CA ASN A 246 4.77 11.66 7.83
C ASN A 246 4.05 12.83 8.51
N SER A 247 4.48 13.16 9.73
CA SER A 247 3.91 14.24 10.55
C SER A 247 4.12 15.66 9.98
N ASP A 248 4.97 15.82 8.96
CA ASP A 248 5.19 17.10 8.28
C ASP A 248 4.12 17.42 7.22
N LEU A 249 3.17 16.49 7.03
CA LEU A 249 2.02 16.62 6.15
C LEU A 249 0.70 16.61 6.90
N LYS A 250 -0.30 17.30 6.36
CA LYS A 250 -1.70 17.14 6.76
C LYS A 250 -2.63 17.21 5.54
N VAL A 251 -3.72 16.45 5.61
CA VAL A 251 -4.82 16.56 4.66
C VAL A 251 -5.78 17.64 5.16
N VAL A 252 -6.26 18.49 4.27
CA VAL A 252 -7.17 19.60 4.58
C VAL A 252 -8.42 19.55 3.72
N GLY A 253 -9.53 20.02 4.28
CA GLY A 253 -10.84 19.98 3.62
C GLY A 253 -11.44 18.57 3.55
N GLN A 254 -12.49 18.44 2.75
CA GLN A 254 -13.11 17.14 2.43
C GLN A 254 -12.76 16.74 1.01
N PRO A 255 -12.82 15.46 0.67
CA PRO A 255 -12.75 15.05 -0.74
C PRO A 255 -13.79 15.77 -1.57
N PHE A 256 -13.39 16.26 -2.75
CA PHE A 256 -14.25 17.07 -3.62
C PHE A 256 -14.68 16.37 -4.91
N THR A 257 -14.20 15.14 -5.15
CA THR A 257 -14.64 14.25 -6.25
C THR A 257 -15.06 12.89 -5.71
N ALA A 258 -15.54 12.02 -6.61
CA ALA A 258 -15.77 10.60 -6.34
C ALA A 258 -14.83 9.77 -7.22
N GLU A 259 -13.97 8.99 -6.57
CA GLU A 259 -12.93 8.19 -7.22
C GLU A 259 -13.16 6.69 -6.94
N PRO A 260 -13.99 6.00 -7.75
CA PRO A 260 -14.16 4.55 -7.62
C PRO A 260 -12.90 3.82 -8.09
N TYR A 261 -12.33 2.94 -7.24
CA TYR A 261 -11.18 2.13 -7.64
C TYR A 261 -11.63 0.85 -8.33
N GLY A 262 -11.02 0.59 -9.47
CA GLY A 262 -11.19 -0.66 -10.21
C GLY A 262 -9.89 -1.43 -10.35
N ILE A 263 -10.02 -2.70 -10.62
CA ILE A 263 -8.92 -3.57 -11.01
C ILE A 263 -8.76 -3.45 -12.51
N GLY A 264 -7.66 -2.83 -12.96
CA GLY A 264 -7.37 -2.70 -14.39
C GLY A 264 -6.97 -4.04 -15.00
N LEU A 265 -7.42 -4.32 -16.22
CA LEU A 265 -7.08 -5.52 -17.00
C LEU A 265 -7.11 -5.20 -18.50
N GLY A 266 -6.67 -6.15 -19.32
CA GLY A 266 -6.62 -5.99 -20.77
C GLY A 266 -7.95 -5.60 -21.40
N LEU A 267 -7.94 -4.70 -22.38
CA LEU A 267 -9.14 -4.20 -23.04
C LEU A 267 -9.93 -5.33 -23.70
N GLY A 268 -11.23 -5.39 -23.40
CA GLY A 268 -12.18 -6.31 -24.04
C GLY A 268 -12.12 -7.75 -23.52
N ASP A 269 -11.30 -8.07 -22.54
CA ASP A 269 -11.29 -9.39 -21.88
C ASP A 269 -12.48 -9.52 -20.92
N THR A 270 -13.66 -9.74 -21.46
CA THR A 270 -14.91 -9.83 -20.70
C THR A 270 -14.95 -11.06 -19.80
N GLU A 271 -14.35 -12.17 -20.21
CA GLU A 271 -14.33 -13.40 -19.43
C GLU A 271 -13.46 -13.24 -18.17
N PHE A 272 -12.28 -12.65 -18.29
CA PHE A 272 -11.42 -12.37 -17.16
C PHE A 272 -12.01 -11.29 -16.23
N LYS A 273 -12.65 -10.26 -16.82
CA LYS A 273 -13.41 -9.26 -16.05
C LYS A 273 -14.51 -9.91 -15.22
N ASP A 274 -15.32 -10.80 -15.80
CA ASP A 274 -16.40 -11.47 -15.10
C ASP A 274 -15.87 -12.43 -14.04
N PHE A 275 -14.75 -13.10 -14.29
CA PHE A 275 -14.04 -13.93 -13.31
C PHE A 275 -13.64 -13.11 -12.07
N ILE A 276 -13.00 -11.94 -12.27
CA ILE A 276 -12.62 -11.06 -11.17
C ILE A 276 -13.84 -10.49 -10.45
N ASN A 277 -14.89 -10.08 -11.17
CA ASN A 277 -16.10 -9.55 -10.55
C ASN A 277 -16.82 -10.62 -9.69
N ASN A 278 -16.86 -11.86 -10.14
CA ASN A 278 -17.43 -12.96 -9.34
C ASN A 278 -16.58 -13.21 -8.09
N TRP A 279 -15.26 -13.21 -8.21
CA TRP A 279 -14.37 -13.30 -7.05
C TRP A 279 -14.62 -12.15 -6.05
N LEU A 280 -14.76 -10.89 -6.51
CA LEU A 280 -15.05 -9.76 -5.62
C LEU A 280 -16.37 -9.96 -4.85
N LEU A 281 -17.38 -10.60 -5.44
CA LEU A 281 -18.62 -10.93 -4.74
C LEU A 281 -18.46 -12.05 -3.71
N GLU A 282 -17.50 -12.96 -3.89
CA GLU A 282 -17.23 -14.06 -2.96
C GLU A 282 -16.46 -13.62 -1.71
N ILE A 283 -15.67 -12.53 -1.80
CA ILE A 283 -14.87 -12.02 -0.68
C ILE A 283 -15.54 -10.87 0.11
N GLN A 284 -16.76 -10.47 -0.23
CA GLN A 284 -17.55 -9.43 0.47
C GLN A 284 -18.13 -9.93 1.83
#